data_369c7ceaf0922b31cdec5e8945a563b8
#
_entry.id   369c7ceaf0922b31cdec5e8945a563b8
#
_cell.length_a   1.000
_cell.length_b   1.000
_cell.length_c   1.000
_cell.angle_alpha   90.00
_cell.angle_beta   90.00
_cell.angle_gamma   90.00
#
_symmetry.space_group_name_H-M   'P 1'
#
loop_
_entity.id
_entity.type
_entity.pdbx_description
1 polymer ?
#
loop_
_entity_poly.entity_id
_entity_poly.type
_entity_poly.pdbx_seq_one_letter_code
_entity_poly.pdbx_strand_id
1 'polypeptide(L)'
;MDFADNWNGSGNYKEKVSERTLQMNETQTFEQPYVFGLDIGTRNVVGTVGYKEGNEFIVVAQYVMQHETRAMIDGQIHDIGRVGKVIQTVKEELEKQIECPLTEVCIAAAGRVLKTVTTNVEYEYPEETVVTKEDIHTLDLLGIEKAQSLLKEKNDTRYKFYCVGYSVVKYYLNEEVYSNIEGHKAEVISEDIIVTFLPEDVVDGLYSAVAQAGLEVANMTLEPIAAIDVAIPESFRMLNIALVDVGAGTSDISVTKDGSIIAYGMIPLAGDELTELIVQHYLVDFQTAERIKLASTTGEMITYKDIMMIEHSIPAKEVWELIELSLIHISEPTRH
;
A
#
# COMPACT_ATOMS: atom_id res chain seq x y z
N MET A 1 3.05 -7.20 28.64
CA MET A 1 4.37 -6.95 28.02
C MET A 1 4.10 -5.89 26.99
N ASP A 2 4.40 -4.65 27.37
CA ASP A 2 3.97 -3.46 26.66
C ASP A 2 4.65 -3.31 25.30
N PHE A 3 3.88 -3.32 24.22
CA PHE A 3 4.33 -3.05 22.85
C PHE A 3 4.33 -1.55 22.49
N ALA A 4 4.00 -0.67 23.46
CA ALA A 4 3.81 0.76 23.20
C ALA A 4 5.08 1.63 23.37
N ASP A 5 6.15 1.12 24.00
CA ASP A 5 7.29 1.96 24.42
C ASP A 5 8.47 2.02 23.44
N ASN A 6 8.39 1.43 22.25
CA ASN A 6 9.52 1.40 21.33
C ASN A 6 9.33 2.22 20.01
N TRP A 7 8.33 3.10 19.96
CA TRP A 7 8.09 3.93 18.77
C TRP A 7 8.48 5.41 18.94
N ASN A 8 9.43 5.70 19.83
CA ASN A 8 10.10 7.02 19.92
C ASN A 8 11.37 7.05 19.03
N GLY A 9 11.24 6.64 17.76
CA GLY A 9 12.34 6.58 16.80
C GLY A 9 12.73 7.91 16.15
N SER A 10 12.20 9.06 16.58
CA SER A 10 12.53 10.36 15.96
C SER A 10 13.87 10.98 16.41
N GLY A 11 14.46 10.51 17.48
CA GLY A 11 15.74 11.05 18.02
C GLY A 11 16.98 10.46 17.34
N ASN A 12 17.01 9.15 17.11
CA ASN A 12 18.23 8.48 16.62
C ASN A 12 18.42 8.51 15.10
N TYR A 13 17.36 8.73 14.32
CA TYR A 13 17.45 8.82 12.86
C TYR A 13 18.11 10.14 12.40
N LYS A 14 17.77 11.25 13.03
CA LYS A 14 18.36 12.56 12.69
C LYS A 14 19.85 12.62 13.02
N GLU A 15 20.30 12.04 14.13
CA GLU A 15 21.74 12.02 14.45
C GLU A 15 22.54 11.11 13.52
N LYS A 16 22.06 9.91 13.19
CA LYS A 16 22.76 9.03 12.24
C LYS A 16 22.80 9.57 10.80
N VAL A 17 21.73 10.26 10.38
CA VAL A 17 21.70 10.91 9.07
C VAL A 17 22.65 12.12 9.05
N SER A 18 22.72 12.94 10.11
CA SER A 18 23.60 14.11 10.17
C SER A 18 25.08 13.73 10.24
N GLU A 19 25.46 12.67 10.98
CA GLU A 19 26.84 12.22 11.05
C GLU A 19 27.35 11.60 9.75
N ARG A 20 26.51 10.83 9.02
CA ARG A 20 26.88 10.31 7.70
C ARG A 20 26.91 11.41 6.62
N THR A 21 26.00 12.38 6.67
CA THR A 21 25.98 13.51 5.74
C THR A 21 27.21 14.42 5.92
N LEU A 22 27.73 14.56 7.14
CA LEU A 22 28.94 15.33 7.42
C LEU A 22 30.25 14.63 7.00
N GLN A 23 30.25 13.30 6.85
CA GLN A 23 31.41 12.56 6.33
C GLN A 23 31.47 12.44 4.80
N MET A 24 30.39 12.87 4.10
CA MET A 24 30.28 12.77 2.63
C MET A 24 30.64 14.06 1.87
N ASN A 25 31.20 15.05 2.54
CA ASN A 25 31.65 16.28 1.90
C ASN A 25 33.09 16.17 1.35
N GLU A 26 33.31 15.23 0.42
CA GLU A 26 34.35 15.38 -0.62
C GLU A 26 34.07 14.39 -1.76
N THR A 27 33.45 14.93 -2.86
CA THR A 27 33.47 14.37 -4.22
C THR A 27 33.17 12.86 -4.37
N GLN A 28 31.95 12.44 -4.05
CA GLN A 28 31.34 11.28 -4.72
C GLN A 28 30.05 11.76 -5.42
N THR A 29 30.14 11.92 -6.74
CA THR A 29 28.99 11.97 -7.62
C THR A 29 28.22 10.67 -7.43
N PHE A 30 27.05 10.74 -6.79
CA PHE A 30 26.15 9.60 -6.66
C PHE A 30 25.67 9.22 -8.06
N GLU A 31 26.21 8.15 -8.62
CA GLU A 31 25.75 7.54 -9.88
C GLU A 31 24.45 6.73 -9.71
N GLN A 32 23.88 6.63 -8.51
CA GLN A 32 22.63 5.91 -8.31
C GLN A 32 21.46 6.89 -8.21
N PRO A 33 20.48 6.81 -9.13
CA PRO A 33 19.30 7.66 -9.08
C PRO A 33 18.51 7.37 -7.80
N TYR A 34 18.04 8.44 -7.15
CA TYR A 34 17.08 8.31 -6.06
C TYR A 34 15.82 7.63 -6.56
N VAL A 35 15.22 6.77 -5.73
CA VAL A 35 13.88 6.23 -5.91
C VAL A 35 12.95 7.04 -5.04
N PHE A 36 11.92 7.61 -5.65
CA PHE A 36 10.86 8.31 -4.96
C PHE A 36 9.62 7.40 -4.93
N GLY A 37 9.20 7.01 -3.74
CA GLY A 37 7.97 6.28 -3.48
C GLY A 37 6.90 7.20 -2.90
N LEU A 38 5.66 7.07 -3.38
CA LEU A 38 4.52 7.86 -2.93
C LEU A 38 3.36 6.92 -2.58
N ASP A 39 2.92 7.02 -1.34
CA ASP A 39 1.67 6.43 -0.86
C ASP A 39 0.59 7.53 -0.85
N ILE A 40 -0.50 7.28 -1.59
CA ILE A 40 -1.62 8.21 -1.75
C ILE A 40 -2.82 7.67 -0.97
N GLY A 41 -2.72 7.74 0.36
CA GLY A 41 -3.73 7.23 1.27
C GLY A 41 -4.97 8.15 1.40
N THR A 42 -6.06 7.61 1.93
CA THR A 42 -7.32 8.35 2.12
C THR A 42 -7.16 9.61 2.96
N ARG A 43 -6.31 9.59 3.97
CA ARG A 43 -6.08 10.72 4.88
C ARG A 43 -4.79 11.47 4.61
N ASN A 44 -3.72 10.75 4.37
CA ASN A 44 -2.39 11.31 4.21
C ASN A 44 -1.78 10.91 2.87
N VAL A 45 -0.93 11.77 2.35
CA VAL A 45 0.02 11.44 1.29
C VAL A 45 1.39 11.34 1.94
N VAL A 46 2.07 10.22 1.76
CA VAL A 46 3.42 9.97 2.29
C VAL A 46 4.40 9.84 1.15
N GLY A 47 5.38 10.72 1.11
CA GLY A 47 6.50 10.62 0.17
C GLY A 47 7.75 10.13 0.87
N THR A 48 8.45 9.20 0.26
CA THR A 48 9.71 8.62 0.76
C THR A 48 10.73 8.60 -0.37
N VAL A 49 11.91 9.17 -0.13
CA VAL A 49 13.02 9.16 -1.08
C VAL A 49 14.18 8.37 -0.49
N GLY A 50 14.78 7.52 -1.30
CA GLY A 50 15.91 6.71 -0.89
C GLY A 50 16.66 6.13 -2.08
N TYR A 51 17.63 5.28 -1.79
CA TYR A 51 18.41 4.55 -2.78
C TYR A 51 18.73 3.14 -2.29
N LYS A 52 19.03 2.25 -3.22
CA LYS A 52 19.40 0.88 -2.90
C LYS A 52 20.92 0.78 -2.68
N GLU A 53 21.33 0.23 -1.53
CA GLU A 53 22.72 -0.09 -1.22
C GLU A 53 22.84 -1.59 -0.89
N GLY A 54 23.34 -2.37 -1.84
CA GLY A 54 23.34 -3.83 -1.73
C GLY A 54 21.92 -4.40 -1.65
N ASN A 55 21.58 -5.04 -0.53
CA ASN A 55 20.23 -5.59 -0.28
C ASN A 55 19.35 -4.67 0.60
N GLU A 56 19.87 -3.52 1.01
CA GLU A 56 19.14 -2.57 1.85
C GLU A 56 18.63 -1.39 1.03
N PHE A 57 17.48 -0.85 1.43
CA PHE A 57 16.97 0.42 0.93
C PHE A 57 17.21 1.50 1.98
N ILE A 58 18.02 2.50 1.63
CA ILE A 58 18.41 3.58 2.53
C ILE A 58 17.46 4.77 2.29
N VAL A 59 16.62 5.06 3.28
CA VAL A 59 15.74 6.24 3.25
C VAL A 59 16.54 7.47 3.61
N VAL A 60 16.53 8.48 2.71
CA VAL A 60 17.23 9.77 2.91
C VAL A 60 16.29 10.91 3.27
N ALA A 61 15.04 10.85 2.82
CA ALA A 61 14.04 11.86 3.13
C ALA A 61 12.64 11.24 3.18
N GLN A 62 11.80 11.77 4.07
CA GLN A 62 10.38 11.42 4.14
C GLN A 62 9.58 12.67 4.51
N TYR A 63 8.41 12.80 3.89
CA TYR A 63 7.46 13.85 4.20
C TYR A 63 6.03 13.34 4.15
N VAL A 64 5.22 13.77 5.11
CA VAL A 64 3.82 13.36 5.25
C VAL A 64 2.95 14.61 5.23
N MET A 65 1.92 14.62 4.41
CA MET A 65 0.94 15.69 4.36
C MET A 65 -0.48 15.14 4.40
N GLN A 66 -1.29 15.70 5.30
CA GLN A 66 -2.70 15.35 5.40
C GLN A 66 -3.52 16.14 4.37
N HIS A 67 -4.55 15.50 3.78
CA HIS A 67 -5.54 16.19 2.98
C HIS A 67 -6.32 17.22 3.83
N GLU A 68 -6.43 18.45 3.36
CA GLU A 68 -7.19 19.50 4.06
C GLU A 68 -8.70 19.22 4.09
N THR A 69 -9.17 18.46 3.11
CA THR A 69 -10.57 18.09 2.93
C THR A 69 -10.67 16.64 2.52
N ARG A 70 -11.86 16.05 2.53
CA ARG A 70 -12.15 14.72 2.01
C ARG A 70 -11.97 14.66 0.47
N ALA A 71 -10.75 14.89 -0.02
CA ALA A 71 -10.41 14.78 -1.44
C ALA A 71 -10.31 13.32 -1.90
N MET A 72 -10.10 12.42 -0.95
CA MET A 72 -10.18 10.96 -1.12
C MET A 72 -11.28 10.38 -0.21
N ILE A 73 -11.97 9.37 -0.67
CA ILE A 73 -13.00 8.64 0.07
C ILE A 73 -12.80 7.16 -0.22
N ASP A 74 -12.65 6.35 0.84
CA ASP A 74 -12.52 4.89 0.78
C ASP A 74 -11.48 4.42 -0.28
N GLY A 75 -10.30 5.02 -0.27
CA GLY A 75 -9.20 4.69 -1.18
C GLY A 75 -9.36 5.21 -2.62
N GLN A 76 -10.39 6.02 -2.92
CA GLN A 76 -10.60 6.58 -4.25
C GLN A 76 -10.41 8.10 -4.28
N ILE A 77 -9.80 8.60 -5.35
CA ILE A 77 -9.64 10.04 -5.60
C ILE A 77 -10.97 10.62 -6.08
N HIS A 78 -11.56 11.54 -5.30
CA HIS A 78 -12.76 12.28 -5.64
C HIS A 78 -12.47 13.68 -6.19
N ASP A 79 -11.32 14.25 -5.81
CA ASP A 79 -10.88 15.57 -6.29
C ASP A 79 -9.41 15.50 -6.70
N ILE A 80 -9.18 15.22 -7.98
CA ILE A 80 -7.85 15.09 -8.58
C ILE A 80 -7.00 16.34 -8.33
N GLY A 81 -7.63 17.53 -8.45
CA GLY A 81 -6.93 18.81 -8.30
C GLY A 81 -6.40 19.02 -6.90
N ARG A 82 -7.16 18.64 -5.88
CA ARG A 82 -6.73 18.76 -4.48
C ARG A 82 -5.68 17.73 -4.11
N VAL A 83 -5.86 16.48 -4.53
CA VAL A 83 -4.86 15.43 -4.32
C VAL A 83 -3.55 15.81 -5.02
N GLY A 84 -3.60 16.27 -6.27
CA GLY A 84 -2.43 16.73 -7.02
C GLY A 84 -1.66 17.85 -6.32
N LYS A 85 -2.36 18.81 -5.69
CA LYS A 85 -1.70 19.86 -4.89
C LYS A 85 -1.00 19.32 -3.65
N VAL A 86 -1.60 18.35 -2.96
CA VAL A 86 -0.96 17.70 -1.81
C VAL A 86 0.30 16.95 -2.25
N ILE A 87 0.23 16.19 -3.36
CA ILE A 87 1.39 15.52 -3.95
C ILE A 87 2.48 16.53 -4.33
N GLN A 88 2.11 17.64 -4.96
CA GLN A 88 3.05 18.70 -5.31
C GLN A 88 3.77 19.25 -4.08
N THR A 89 3.04 19.52 -2.99
CA THR A 89 3.66 20.00 -1.74
C THR A 89 4.60 18.96 -1.14
N VAL A 90 4.22 17.68 -1.12
CA VAL A 90 5.08 16.59 -0.66
C VAL A 90 6.38 16.53 -1.48
N LYS A 91 6.26 16.61 -2.82
CA LYS A 91 7.41 16.65 -3.73
C LYS A 91 8.32 17.83 -3.41
N GLU A 92 7.78 19.05 -3.35
CA GLU A 92 8.57 20.27 -3.11
C GLU A 92 9.31 20.26 -1.76
N GLU A 93 8.69 19.68 -0.72
CA GLU A 93 9.33 19.55 0.60
C GLU A 93 10.45 18.48 0.58
N LEU A 94 10.27 17.39 -0.17
CA LEU A 94 11.30 16.38 -0.35
C LEU A 94 12.48 16.92 -1.19
N GLU A 95 12.20 17.62 -2.30
CA GLU A 95 13.23 18.25 -3.14
C GLU A 95 14.10 19.24 -2.34
N LYS A 96 13.50 19.99 -1.38
CA LYS A 96 14.24 20.86 -0.46
C LYS A 96 15.15 20.09 0.49
N GLN A 97 14.72 18.88 0.93
CA GLN A 97 15.52 18.06 1.85
C GLN A 97 16.71 17.40 1.17
N ILE A 98 16.52 16.96 -0.09
CA ILE A 98 17.55 16.22 -0.84
C ILE A 98 18.36 17.12 -1.79
N GLU A 99 17.96 18.38 -1.97
CA GLU A 99 18.57 19.35 -2.90
C GLU A 99 18.63 18.84 -4.36
N CYS A 100 17.66 18.02 -4.76
CA CYS A 100 17.61 17.39 -6.08
C CYS A 100 16.15 17.38 -6.60
N PRO A 101 15.92 17.68 -7.91
CA PRO A 101 14.60 17.62 -8.49
C PRO A 101 14.12 16.16 -8.61
N LEU A 102 12.83 15.96 -8.38
CA LEU A 102 12.13 14.69 -8.53
C LEU A 102 11.22 14.77 -9.76
N THR A 103 11.45 13.90 -10.73
CA THR A 103 10.70 13.86 -12.00
C THR A 103 9.85 12.61 -12.16
N GLU A 104 10.28 11.51 -11.52
CA GLU A 104 9.63 10.21 -11.60
C GLU A 104 9.23 9.73 -10.20
N VAL A 105 8.17 8.92 -10.11
CA VAL A 105 7.66 8.40 -8.85
C VAL A 105 7.13 6.96 -8.99
N CYS A 106 7.41 6.14 -7.99
CA CYS A 106 6.77 4.85 -7.81
C CYS A 106 5.55 5.02 -6.91
N ILE A 107 4.39 4.53 -7.31
CA ILE A 107 3.15 4.60 -6.53
C ILE A 107 2.66 3.22 -6.14
N ALA A 108 1.99 3.16 -4.98
CA ALA A 108 1.21 1.99 -4.60
C ALA A 108 -0.27 2.29 -4.86
N ALA A 109 -0.96 1.32 -5.45
CA ALA A 109 -2.38 1.42 -5.75
C ALA A 109 -3.18 0.52 -4.82
N ALA A 110 -4.22 1.09 -4.22
CA ALA A 110 -5.31 0.37 -3.56
C ALA A 110 -6.64 0.79 -4.19
N GLY A 111 -7.69 0.04 -3.97
CA GLY A 111 -8.98 0.46 -4.53
C GLY A 111 -10.14 -0.48 -4.22
N ARG A 112 -11.32 0.12 -4.05
CA ARG A 112 -12.59 -0.51 -3.69
C ARG A 112 -13.05 -1.64 -4.61
N VAL A 113 -12.67 -1.60 -5.89
CA VAL A 113 -13.19 -2.49 -6.95
C VAL A 113 -12.07 -3.38 -7.48
N LEU A 114 -11.13 -3.71 -6.61
CA LEU A 114 -10.05 -4.63 -6.91
C LEU A 114 -10.63 -5.99 -7.35
N LYS A 115 -10.20 -6.49 -8.49
CA LYS A 115 -10.57 -7.80 -9.04
C LYS A 115 -9.33 -8.68 -9.07
N THR A 116 -9.46 -9.85 -8.49
CA THR A 116 -8.39 -10.86 -8.48
C THR A 116 -8.80 -12.07 -9.30
N VAL A 117 -7.93 -12.51 -10.19
CA VAL A 117 -8.12 -13.70 -11.01
C VAL A 117 -6.94 -14.64 -10.79
N THR A 118 -7.26 -15.85 -10.33
CA THR A 118 -6.26 -16.93 -10.24
C THR A 118 -6.39 -17.80 -11.47
N THR A 119 -5.28 -18.09 -12.14
CA THR A 119 -5.23 -18.95 -13.31
C THR A 119 -3.93 -19.75 -13.32
N ASN A 120 -3.90 -20.80 -14.12
CA ASN A 120 -2.72 -21.58 -14.45
C ASN A 120 -2.39 -21.31 -15.92
N VAL A 121 -1.10 -21.20 -16.25
CA VAL A 121 -0.60 -21.16 -17.64
C VAL A 121 0.53 -22.14 -17.80
N GLU A 122 0.70 -22.58 -19.05
CA GLU A 122 1.66 -23.58 -19.43
C GLU A 122 2.36 -23.13 -20.71
N TYR A 123 3.65 -23.43 -20.81
CA TYR A 123 4.46 -23.23 -21.99
C TYR A 123 5.25 -24.51 -22.28
N GLU A 124 5.07 -25.06 -23.49
CA GLU A 124 5.73 -26.28 -23.97
C GLU A 124 6.88 -25.92 -24.89
N TYR A 125 8.06 -26.45 -24.61
CA TYR A 125 9.24 -26.29 -25.45
C TYR A 125 9.24 -27.36 -26.57
N PRO A 126 9.78 -27.04 -27.76
CA PRO A 126 9.94 -28.04 -28.83
C PRO A 126 10.89 -29.21 -28.49
N GLU A 127 11.81 -28.97 -27.54
CA GLU A 127 12.78 -29.94 -27.00
C GLU A 127 13.18 -29.54 -25.59
N GLU A 128 13.71 -30.48 -24.81
CA GLU A 128 14.18 -30.21 -23.45
C GLU A 128 15.14 -29.01 -23.41
N THR A 129 14.74 -27.95 -22.76
CA THR A 129 15.43 -26.65 -22.77
C THR A 129 15.76 -26.21 -21.35
N VAL A 130 16.87 -25.47 -21.16
CA VAL A 130 17.21 -24.81 -19.90
C VAL A 130 16.37 -23.56 -19.75
N VAL A 131 15.57 -23.48 -18.70
CA VAL A 131 14.68 -22.34 -18.43
C VAL A 131 15.49 -21.10 -18.11
N THR A 132 15.23 -20.00 -18.81
CA THR A 132 15.85 -18.70 -18.61
C THR A 132 14.92 -17.72 -17.91
N LYS A 133 15.44 -16.54 -17.49
CA LYS A 133 14.61 -15.45 -16.95
C LYS A 133 13.62 -14.92 -17.96
N GLU A 134 14.00 -14.89 -19.24
CA GLU A 134 13.13 -14.48 -20.33
C GLU A 134 11.95 -15.43 -20.51
N ASP A 135 12.17 -16.74 -20.32
CA ASP A 135 11.10 -17.74 -20.41
C ASP A 135 10.11 -17.55 -19.24
N ILE A 136 10.61 -17.32 -18.02
CA ILE A 136 9.78 -17.04 -16.84
C ILE A 136 8.96 -15.77 -17.07
N HIS A 137 9.59 -14.70 -17.53
CA HIS A 137 8.88 -13.46 -17.83
C HIS A 137 7.81 -13.65 -18.95
N THR A 138 8.10 -14.47 -19.93
CA THR A 138 7.13 -14.81 -20.98
C THR A 138 5.94 -15.58 -20.40
N LEU A 139 6.20 -16.51 -19.49
CA LEU A 139 5.16 -17.26 -18.79
C LEU A 139 4.27 -16.34 -17.95
N ASP A 140 4.87 -15.40 -17.17
CA ASP A 140 4.14 -14.37 -16.41
C ASP A 140 3.22 -13.55 -17.35
N LEU A 141 3.70 -13.12 -18.52
CA LEU A 141 2.89 -12.36 -19.48
C LEU A 141 1.72 -13.17 -20.02
N LEU A 142 1.92 -14.45 -20.33
CA LEU A 142 0.84 -15.37 -20.74
C LEU A 142 -0.19 -15.53 -19.62
N GLY A 143 0.25 -15.61 -18.37
CA GLY A 143 -0.61 -15.66 -17.20
C GLY A 143 -1.49 -14.42 -17.06
N ILE A 144 -0.90 -13.24 -17.21
CA ILE A 144 -1.60 -11.96 -17.17
C ILE A 144 -2.63 -11.87 -18.28
N GLU A 145 -2.26 -12.23 -19.53
CA GLU A 145 -3.15 -12.21 -20.70
C GLU A 145 -4.35 -13.15 -20.49
N LYS A 146 -4.10 -14.38 -20.03
CA LYS A 146 -5.15 -15.34 -19.72
C LYS A 146 -6.09 -14.85 -18.64
N ALA A 147 -5.53 -14.30 -17.55
CA ALA A 147 -6.33 -13.74 -16.46
C ALA A 147 -7.20 -12.56 -16.95
N GLN A 148 -6.66 -11.68 -17.81
CA GLN A 148 -7.43 -10.59 -18.42
C GLN A 148 -8.57 -11.09 -19.30
N SER A 149 -8.35 -12.16 -20.05
CA SER A 149 -9.38 -12.79 -20.89
C SER A 149 -10.49 -13.39 -20.02
N LEU A 150 -10.13 -14.13 -18.97
CA LEU A 150 -11.09 -14.69 -18.00
C LEU A 150 -11.89 -13.59 -17.27
N LEU A 151 -11.25 -12.46 -16.97
CA LEU A 151 -11.93 -11.32 -16.36
C LEU A 151 -12.97 -10.73 -17.31
N LYS A 152 -12.66 -10.58 -18.59
CA LYS A 152 -13.59 -10.09 -19.62
C LYS A 152 -14.79 -11.01 -19.81
N GLU A 153 -14.58 -12.32 -19.82
CA GLU A 153 -15.66 -13.31 -19.96
C GLU A 153 -16.64 -13.31 -18.77
N LYS A 154 -16.13 -13.12 -17.55
CA LYS A 154 -16.94 -13.14 -16.32
C LYS A 154 -17.68 -11.83 -16.05
N ASN A 155 -17.21 -10.74 -16.62
CA ASN A 155 -17.78 -9.42 -16.36
C ASN A 155 -18.47 -8.90 -17.65
N ASP A 156 -19.78 -8.88 -17.60
CA ASP A 156 -20.62 -8.08 -18.54
C ASP A 156 -20.49 -6.58 -18.17
N THR A 157 -19.24 -6.08 -18.06
CA THR A 157 -18.97 -4.77 -17.51
C THR A 157 -18.58 -3.78 -18.59
N ARG A 158 -19.15 -2.59 -18.48
CA ARG A 158 -18.80 -1.39 -19.23
C ARG A 158 -17.42 -0.84 -18.82
N TYR A 159 -16.79 -1.42 -17.79
CA TYR A 159 -15.52 -0.96 -17.25
C TYR A 159 -14.37 -1.73 -17.88
N LYS A 160 -13.34 -0.99 -18.28
CA LYS A 160 -12.05 -1.54 -18.61
C LYS A 160 -11.26 -1.72 -17.30
N PHE A 161 -10.40 -2.73 -17.28
CA PHE A 161 -9.56 -3.04 -16.13
C PHE A 161 -8.10 -3.10 -16.56
N TYR A 162 -7.23 -2.52 -15.76
CA TYR A 162 -5.77 -2.60 -15.90
C TYR A 162 -5.18 -3.56 -14.89
N CYS A 163 -4.22 -4.37 -15.32
CA CYS A 163 -3.38 -5.15 -14.42
C CYS A 163 -2.50 -4.19 -13.63
N VAL A 164 -2.60 -4.24 -12.31
CA VAL A 164 -1.84 -3.39 -11.38
C VAL A 164 -0.85 -4.19 -10.54
N GLY A 165 -0.88 -5.52 -10.66
CA GLY A 165 0.07 -6.40 -10.00
C GLY A 165 -0.27 -7.86 -10.19
N TYR A 166 0.73 -8.70 -9.99
CA TYR A 166 0.56 -10.15 -10.00
C TYR A 166 1.53 -10.81 -9.00
N SER A 167 1.24 -12.04 -8.66
CA SER A 167 2.10 -12.89 -7.84
C SER A 167 2.01 -14.32 -8.31
N VAL A 168 3.16 -14.94 -8.54
CA VAL A 168 3.20 -16.36 -8.84
C VAL A 168 3.06 -17.15 -7.54
N VAL A 169 2.10 -18.05 -7.51
CA VAL A 169 1.80 -18.89 -6.35
C VAL A 169 2.71 -20.12 -6.35
N LYS A 170 2.88 -20.73 -7.53
CA LYS A 170 3.72 -21.94 -7.72
C LYS A 170 4.24 -21.99 -9.14
N TYR A 171 5.45 -22.51 -9.27
CA TYR A 171 6.01 -22.95 -10.54
C TYR A 171 5.98 -24.48 -10.65
N TYR A 172 5.92 -24.95 -11.86
CA TYR A 172 5.99 -26.38 -12.18
C TYR A 172 6.97 -26.62 -13.33
N LEU A 173 7.74 -27.69 -13.21
CA LEU A 173 8.58 -28.27 -14.26
C LEU A 173 8.09 -29.67 -14.54
N ASN A 174 7.63 -29.94 -15.77
CA ASN A 174 7.11 -31.26 -16.13
C ASN A 174 6.11 -31.81 -15.08
N GLU A 175 5.15 -30.96 -14.63
CA GLU A 175 4.12 -31.23 -13.61
C GLU A 175 4.62 -31.29 -12.15
N GLU A 176 5.93 -31.23 -11.86
CA GLU A 176 6.47 -31.21 -10.50
C GLU A 176 6.61 -29.78 -9.97
N VAL A 177 6.26 -29.57 -8.68
CA VAL A 177 6.29 -28.25 -8.02
C VAL A 177 7.71 -27.82 -7.68
N TYR A 178 8.06 -26.58 -8.04
CA TYR A 178 9.33 -25.95 -7.71
C TYR A 178 9.11 -24.54 -7.11
N SER A 179 10.03 -24.11 -6.27
CA SER A 179 10.04 -22.71 -5.76
C SER A 179 10.76 -21.75 -6.73
N ASN A 180 11.68 -22.27 -7.53
CA ASN A 180 12.39 -21.52 -8.58
C ASN A 180 12.71 -22.49 -9.72
N ILE A 181 12.44 -22.09 -10.94
CA ILE A 181 12.65 -22.93 -12.14
C ILE A 181 13.81 -22.47 -13.00
N GLU A 182 14.39 -21.28 -12.71
CA GLU A 182 15.53 -20.77 -13.47
C GLU A 182 16.74 -21.71 -13.44
N GLY A 183 17.32 -21.99 -14.59
CA GLY A 183 18.49 -22.84 -14.75
C GLY A 183 18.20 -24.35 -14.76
N HIS A 184 16.98 -24.78 -14.50
CA HIS A 184 16.53 -26.16 -14.64
C HIS A 184 16.20 -26.50 -16.09
N LYS A 185 16.25 -27.80 -16.42
CA LYS A 185 15.81 -28.29 -17.73
C LYS A 185 14.38 -28.80 -17.65
N ALA A 186 13.58 -28.45 -18.64
CA ALA A 186 12.21 -28.93 -18.77
C ALA A 186 11.77 -29.02 -20.24
N GLU A 187 10.79 -29.87 -20.50
CA GLU A 187 10.00 -29.87 -21.73
C GLU A 187 8.78 -28.95 -21.61
N VAL A 188 8.23 -28.88 -20.37
CA VAL A 188 7.05 -28.06 -20.07
C VAL A 188 7.31 -27.27 -18.80
N ILE A 189 7.02 -25.96 -18.85
CA ILE A 189 6.96 -25.10 -17.66
C ILE A 189 5.53 -24.60 -17.49
N SER A 190 5.08 -24.52 -16.26
CA SER A 190 3.80 -23.90 -15.94
C SER A 190 3.81 -23.16 -14.62
N GLU A 191 2.84 -22.31 -14.40
CA GLU A 191 2.67 -21.59 -13.15
C GLU A 191 1.20 -21.39 -12.78
N ASP A 192 0.96 -21.37 -11.47
CA ASP A 192 -0.25 -20.82 -10.89
C ASP A 192 0.02 -19.34 -10.54
N ILE A 193 -0.74 -18.43 -11.12
CA ILE A 193 -0.57 -17.00 -10.97
C ILE A 193 -1.85 -16.33 -10.49
N ILE A 194 -1.71 -15.37 -9.59
CA ILE A 194 -2.76 -14.44 -9.17
C ILE A 194 -2.49 -13.11 -9.82
N VAL A 195 -3.44 -12.62 -10.60
CA VAL A 195 -3.37 -11.32 -11.26
C VAL A 195 -4.45 -10.42 -10.71
N THR A 196 -4.07 -9.19 -10.39
CA THR A 196 -4.95 -8.20 -9.80
C THR A 196 -5.17 -7.03 -10.73
N PHE A 197 -6.41 -6.61 -10.82
CA PHE A 197 -6.89 -5.59 -11.74
C PHE A 197 -7.63 -4.49 -10.98
N LEU A 198 -7.43 -3.24 -11.41
CA LEU A 198 -8.22 -2.08 -11.02
C LEU A 198 -8.97 -1.51 -12.22
N PRO A 199 -10.14 -0.87 -11.98
CA PRO A 199 -10.84 -0.13 -13.04
C PRO A 199 -10.00 1.00 -13.62
N GLU A 200 -10.19 1.27 -14.91
CA GLU A 200 -9.49 2.33 -15.67
C GLU A 200 -9.59 3.70 -14.98
N ASP A 201 -10.77 4.06 -14.50
CA ASP A 201 -11.03 5.34 -13.83
C ASP A 201 -10.23 5.54 -12.54
N VAL A 202 -9.98 4.46 -11.79
CA VAL A 202 -9.13 4.51 -10.58
C VAL A 202 -7.68 4.75 -10.96
N VAL A 203 -7.17 4.00 -11.94
CA VAL A 203 -5.79 4.13 -12.43
C VAL A 203 -5.57 5.52 -13.05
N ASP A 204 -6.48 5.97 -13.92
CA ASP A 204 -6.42 7.28 -14.56
C ASP A 204 -6.46 8.43 -13.53
N GLY A 205 -7.24 8.25 -12.45
CA GLY A 205 -7.29 9.20 -11.34
C GLY A 205 -5.92 9.36 -10.65
N LEU A 206 -5.24 8.25 -10.38
CA LEU A 206 -3.90 8.25 -9.78
C LEU A 206 -2.87 8.90 -10.71
N TYR A 207 -2.81 8.48 -11.98
CA TYR A 207 -1.91 9.08 -12.97
C TYR A 207 -2.16 10.58 -13.15
N SER A 208 -3.43 11.00 -13.20
CA SER A 208 -3.80 12.40 -13.35
C SER A 208 -3.38 13.26 -12.15
N ALA A 209 -3.54 12.74 -10.92
CA ALA A 209 -3.11 13.45 -9.71
C ALA A 209 -1.59 13.59 -9.64
N VAL A 210 -0.84 12.55 -10.01
CA VAL A 210 0.62 12.54 -10.09
C VAL A 210 1.12 13.51 -11.16
N ALA A 211 0.50 13.47 -12.36
CA ALA A 211 0.86 14.37 -13.46
C ALA A 211 0.63 15.84 -13.13
N GLN A 212 -0.41 16.19 -12.34
CA GLN A 212 -0.63 17.55 -11.87
C GLN A 212 0.50 18.07 -10.96
N ALA A 213 1.18 17.18 -10.24
CA ALA A 213 2.36 17.53 -9.45
C ALA A 213 3.65 17.65 -10.29
N GLY A 214 3.55 17.48 -11.62
CA GLY A 214 4.70 17.49 -12.53
C GLY A 214 5.61 16.28 -12.36
N LEU A 215 5.01 15.11 -12.09
CA LEU A 215 5.69 13.83 -11.95
C LEU A 215 5.20 12.86 -13.02
N GLU A 216 6.09 11.93 -13.42
CA GLU A 216 5.76 10.77 -14.23
C GLU A 216 5.75 9.52 -13.36
N VAL A 217 4.79 8.62 -13.57
CA VAL A 217 4.74 7.34 -12.86
C VAL A 217 5.75 6.38 -13.49
N ALA A 218 6.86 6.13 -12.80
CA ALA A 218 7.87 5.18 -13.23
C ALA A 218 7.43 3.73 -13.01
N ASN A 219 6.73 3.47 -11.90
CA ASN A 219 6.21 2.14 -11.57
C ASN A 219 4.96 2.26 -10.69
N MET A 220 4.06 1.30 -10.86
CA MET A 220 2.89 1.13 -9.99
C MET A 220 2.85 -0.30 -9.48
N THR A 221 2.64 -0.46 -8.17
CA THR A 221 2.45 -1.74 -7.51
C THR A 221 1.16 -1.75 -6.73
N LEU A 222 0.76 -2.91 -6.24
CA LEU A 222 -0.31 -3.01 -5.25
C LEU A 222 0.20 -2.70 -3.85
N GLU A 223 -0.56 -1.92 -3.11
CA GLU A 223 -0.26 -1.59 -1.71
C GLU A 223 -0.05 -2.84 -0.84
N PRO A 224 -0.92 -3.88 -0.89
CA PRO A 224 -0.68 -5.12 -0.16
C PRO A 224 0.62 -5.86 -0.51
N ILE A 225 1.09 -5.79 -1.76
CA ILE A 225 2.38 -6.39 -2.17
C ILE A 225 3.54 -5.61 -1.52
N ALA A 226 3.51 -4.30 -1.64
CA ALA A 226 4.52 -3.43 -1.02
C ALA A 226 4.55 -3.59 0.51
N ALA A 227 3.38 -3.68 1.15
CA ALA A 227 3.24 -3.86 2.59
C ALA A 227 3.85 -5.20 3.07
N ILE A 228 3.61 -6.31 2.36
CA ILE A 228 4.20 -7.62 2.68
C ILE A 228 5.72 -7.56 2.62
N ASP A 229 6.27 -6.95 1.57
CA ASP A 229 7.72 -6.90 1.36
C ASP A 229 8.45 -6.11 2.44
N VAL A 230 7.79 -5.14 3.05
CA VAL A 230 8.36 -4.31 4.12
C VAL A 230 8.02 -4.84 5.51
N ALA A 231 6.77 -5.27 5.75
CA ALA A 231 6.29 -5.61 7.08
C ALA A 231 6.61 -7.05 7.51
N ILE A 232 6.71 -8.00 6.54
CA ILE A 232 6.98 -9.41 6.86
C ILE A 232 8.47 -9.70 6.65
N PRO A 233 9.22 -9.97 7.75
CA PRO A 233 10.61 -10.40 7.64
C PRO A 233 10.75 -11.65 6.78
N GLU A 234 11.82 -11.76 6.00
CA GLU A 234 12.07 -12.86 5.07
C GLU A 234 11.98 -14.25 5.74
N SER A 235 12.44 -14.36 6.98
CA SER A 235 12.36 -15.60 7.78
C SER A 235 10.94 -16.07 8.08
N PHE A 236 9.94 -15.17 8.02
CA PHE A 236 8.53 -15.50 8.25
C PHE A 236 7.73 -15.68 6.97
N ARG A 237 8.28 -15.34 5.79
CA ARG A 237 7.55 -15.40 4.52
C ARG A 237 7.10 -16.82 4.14
N MET A 238 7.78 -17.87 4.65
CA MET A 238 7.37 -19.25 4.43
C MET A 238 6.18 -19.70 5.30
N LEU A 239 5.74 -18.87 6.23
CA LEU A 239 4.58 -19.18 7.08
C LEU A 239 3.28 -18.76 6.40
N ASN A 240 2.18 -19.37 6.84
CA ASN A 240 0.84 -18.90 6.49
C ASN A 240 0.53 -17.66 7.34
N ILE A 241 0.56 -16.49 6.72
CA ILE A 241 0.37 -15.21 7.41
C ILE A 241 -0.77 -14.45 6.72
N ALA A 242 -1.61 -13.81 7.53
CA ALA A 242 -2.51 -12.76 7.08
C ALA A 242 -1.96 -11.41 7.56
N LEU A 243 -1.63 -10.54 6.61
CA LEU A 243 -1.31 -9.14 6.88
C LEU A 243 -2.60 -8.33 6.72
N VAL A 244 -2.94 -7.57 7.76
CA VAL A 244 -4.11 -6.66 7.76
C VAL A 244 -3.58 -5.26 7.96
N ASP A 245 -3.75 -4.42 6.94
CA ASP A 245 -3.41 -3.01 6.97
C ASP A 245 -4.70 -2.19 7.15
N VAL A 246 -4.82 -1.48 8.26
CA VAL A 246 -6.00 -0.69 8.60
C VAL A 246 -5.67 0.78 8.47
N GLY A 247 -6.09 1.36 7.36
CA GLY A 247 -5.91 2.77 7.06
C GLY A 247 -6.99 3.68 7.66
N ALA A 248 -7.20 4.82 7.05
CA ALA A 248 -8.28 5.73 7.40
C ALA A 248 -9.61 5.30 6.76
N GLY A 249 -9.65 5.08 5.45
CA GLY A 249 -10.88 4.73 4.72
C GLY A 249 -10.98 3.28 4.27
N THR A 250 -9.86 2.55 4.21
CA THR A 250 -9.80 1.16 3.75
C THR A 250 -9.02 0.27 4.70
N SER A 251 -9.36 -1.00 4.71
CA SER A 251 -8.59 -2.06 5.36
C SER A 251 -8.21 -3.08 4.30
N ASP A 252 -6.91 -3.27 4.08
CA ASP A 252 -6.36 -4.19 3.09
C ASP A 252 -5.89 -5.47 3.76
N ILE A 253 -6.26 -6.61 3.17
CA ILE A 253 -5.94 -7.92 3.69
C ILE A 253 -5.18 -8.69 2.63
N SER A 254 -4.02 -9.20 2.98
CA SER A 254 -3.26 -10.12 2.14
C SER A 254 -2.94 -11.39 2.89
N VAL A 255 -3.03 -12.52 2.21
CA VAL A 255 -2.74 -13.84 2.78
C VAL A 255 -1.60 -14.48 2.03
N THR A 256 -0.57 -14.89 2.76
CA THR A 256 0.56 -15.63 2.22
C THR A 256 0.50 -17.09 2.63
N LYS A 257 1.02 -17.94 1.77
CA LYS A 257 1.22 -19.38 2.03
C LYS A 257 2.45 -19.87 1.29
N ASP A 258 3.32 -20.60 1.99
CA ASP A 258 4.53 -21.18 1.41
C ASP A 258 5.42 -20.15 0.68
N GLY A 259 5.47 -18.91 1.19
CA GLY A 259 6.25 -17.80 0.62
C GLY A 259 5.56 -17.00 -0.48
N SER A 260 4.39 -17.42 -0.93
CA SER A 260 3.65 -16.78 -2.02
C SER A 260 2.36 -16.13 -1.51
N ILE A 261 1.94 -15.06 -2.15
CA ILE A 261 0.65 -14.44 -1.89
C ILE A 261 -0.42 -15.28 -2.59
N ILE A 262 -1.43 -15.70 -1.85
CA ILE A 262 -2.52 -16.55 -2.36
C ILE A 262 -3.87 -15.83 -2.43
N ALA A 263 -4.03 -14.72 -1.74
CA ALA A 263 -5.24 -13.92 -1.76
C ALA A 263 -4.98 -12.48 -1.36
N TYR A 264 -5.76 -11.57 -1.96
CA TYR A 264 -5.91 -10.17 -1.59
C TYR A 264 -7.38 -9.84 -1.40
N GLY A 265 -7.67 -8.97 -0.45
CA GLY A 265 -8.99 -8.41 -0.25
C GLY A 265 -8.88 -7.00 0.30
N MET A 266 -9.85 -6.16 -0.01
CA MET A 266 -9.99 -4.82 0.54
C MET A 266 -11.41 -4.62 1.05
N ILE A 267 -11.51 -4.00 2.23
CA ILE A 267 -12.76 -3.65 2.89
C ILE A 267 -12.80 -2.12 2.98
N PRO A 268 -13.87 -1.46 2.50
CA PRO A 268 -14.01 -0.01 2.57
C PRO A 268 -14.54 0.44 3.95
N LEU A 269 -13.97 -0.10 5.01
CA LEU A 269 -14.26 0.20 6.41
C LEU A 269 -12.93 0.23 7.16
N ALA A 270 -12.63 1.34 7.82
CA ALA A 270 -11.40 1.52 8.57
C ALA A 270 -11.52 2.60 9.67
N GLY A 271 -10.46 3.32 9.96
CA GLY A 271 -10.41 4.27 11.05
C GLY A 271 -11.42 5.42 10.99
N ASP A 272 -11.86 5.81 9.78
CA ASP A 272 -12.84 6.89 9.59
C ASP A 272 -14.25 6.49 10.06
N GLU A 273 -14.61 5.21 9.94
CA GLU A 273 -15.87 4.69 10.47
C GLU A 273 -15.98 4.91 11.98
N LEU A 274 -14.89 4.65 12.72
CA LEU A 274 -14.83 4.90 14.16
C LEU A 274 -14.95 6.39 14.47
N THR A 275 -14.34 7.24 13.64
CA THR A 275 -14.40 8.68 13.79
C THR A 275 -15.81 9.20 13.53
N GLU A 276 -16.49 8.70 12.49
CA GLU A 276 -17.87 9.06 12.17
C GLU A 276 -18.86 8.65 13.28
N LEU A 277 -18.63 7.51 13.90
CA LEU A 277 -19.43 7.09 15.07
C LEU A 277 -19.30 8.10 16.22
N ILE A 278 -18.08 8.58 16.47
CA ILE A 278 -17.81 9.63 17.49
C ILE A 278 -18.47 10.96 17.09
N VAL A 279 -18.40 11.37 15.81
CA VAL A 279 -19.09 12.55 15.28
C VAL A 279 -20.58 12.49 15.62
N GLN A 280 -21.22 11.38 15.35
CA GLN A 280 -22.66 11.18 15.55
C GLN A 280 -23.05 11.13 17.02
N HIS A 281 -22.22 10.45 17.84
CA HIS A 281 -22.54 10.25 19.26
C HIS A 281 -22.34 11.51 20.10
N TYR A 282 -21.23 12.23 19.87
CA TYR A 282 -20.84 13.39 20.68
C TYR A 282 -21.19 14.73 20.00
N LEU A 283 -21.80 14.71 18.82
CA LEU A 283 -22.21 15.89 18.05
C LEU A 283 -21.06 16.88 17.84
N VAL A 284 -19.93 16.40 17.38
CA VAL A 284 -18.71 17.17 17.11
C VAL A 284 -18.36 17.15 15.60
N ASP A 285 -17.49 18.05 15.16
CA ASP A 285 -16.90 17.96 13.83
C ASP A 285 -15.91 16.79 13.72
N PHE A 286 -15.58 16.41 12.48
CA PHE A 286 -14.72 15.26 12.20
C PHE A 286 -13.31 15.38 12.82
N GLN A 287 -12.71 16.57 12.80
CA GLN A 287 -11.38 16.78 13.38
C GLN A 287 -11.40 16.66 14.91
N THR A 288 -12.45 17.16 15.55
CA THR A 288 -12.66 17.02 16.98
C THR A 288 -12.90 15.54 17.34
N ALA A 289 -13.71 14.83 16.55
CA ALA A 289 -13.94 13.40 16.72
C ALA A 289 -12.65 12.57 16.60
N GLU A 290 -11.83 12.88 15.61
CA GLU A 290 -10.52 12.21 15.42
C GLU A 290 -9.60 12.42 16.61
N ARG A 291 -9.56 13.64 17.15
CA ARG A 291 -8.80 13.95 18.36
C ARG A 291 -9.34 13.21 19.58
N ILE A 292 -10.66 13.08 19.74
CA ILE A 292 -11.30 12.29 20.79
C ILE A 292 -10.94 10.81 20.66
N LYS A 293 -10.99 10.27 19.42
CA LYS A 293 -10.60 8.89 19.13
C LYS A 293 -9.16 8.60 19.55
N LEU A 294 -8.23 9.44 19.14
CA LEU A 294 -6.80 9.29 19.49
C LEU A 294 -6.58 9.41 21.00
N ALA A 295 -7.28 10.33 21.68
CA ALA A 295 -7.19 10.50 23.13
C ALA A 295 -7.81 9.33 23.90
N SER A 296 -8.68 8.52 23.32
CA SER A 296 -9.33 7.39 23.99
C SER A 296 -8.34 6.31 24.46
N THR A 297 -7.15 6.25 23.87
CA THR A 297 -6.10 5.29 24.25
C THR A 297 -5.30 5.73 25.46
N THR A 298 -5.39 6.97 25.91
CA THR A 298 -4.57 7.53 27.00
C THR A 298 -5.10 7.18 28.41
N GLY A 299 -6.37 6.77 28.51
CA GLY A 299 -7.03 6.48 29.80
C GLY A 299 -7.38 7.69 30.63
N GLU A 300 -7.21 8.92 30.13
CA GLU A 300 -7.47 10.19 30.80
C GLU A 300 -8.87 10.74 30.52
N MET A 301 -9.23 11.83 31.18
CA MET A 301 -10.45 12.59 30.86
C MET A 301 -10.24 13.37 29.58
N ILE A 302 -11.18 13.28 28.66
CA ILE A 302 -11.18 13.97 27.36
C ILE A 302 -12.12 15.15 27.42
N THR A 303 -11.59 16.37 27.21
CA THR A 303 -12.39 17.60 27.15
C THR A 303 -12.56 18.04 25.69
N TYR A 304 -13.80 18.33 25.32
CA TYR A 304 -14.14 18.78 23.97
C TYR A 304 -15.32 19.78 24.01
N LYS A 305 -15.54 20.48 22.90
CA LYS A 305 -16.73 21.29 22.67
C LYS A 305 -17.57 20.66 21.57
N ASP A 306 -18.88 20.55 21.81
CA ASP A 306 -19.83 20.11 20.81
C ASP A 306 -20.14 21.18 19.77
N ILE A 307 -21.00 20.87 18.77
CA ILE A 307 -21.44 21.83 17.75
C ILE A 307 -22.17 23.05 18.29
N MET A 308 -22.67 22.97 19.53
CA MET A 308 -23.31 24.07 20.26
C MET A 308 -22.30 24.90 21.08
N MET A 309 -20.99 24.59 20.97
CA MET A 309 -19.90 25.18 21.73
C MET A 309 -19.99 24.94 23.26
N ILE A 310 -20.75 23.93 23.68
CA ILE A 310 -20.84 23.51 25.07
C ILE A 310 -19.64 22.62 25.36
N GLU A 311 -18.97 22.88 26.49
CA GLU A 311 -17.83 22.11 26.94
C GLU A 311 -18.28 20.85 27.69
N HIS A 312 -17.72 19.72 27.30
CA HIS A 312 -17.94 18.41 27.89
C HIS A 312 -16.63 17.80 28.35
N SER A 313 -16.68 16.94 29.38
CA SER A 313 -15.55 16.16 29.83
C SER A 313 -16.02 14.72 30.09
N ILE A 314 -15.42 13.79 29.37
CA ILE A 314 -15.79 12.37 29.40
C ILE A 314 -14.57 11.51 29.68
N PRO A 315 -14.73 10.35 30.32
CA PRO A 315 -13.62 9.42 30.50
C PRO A 315 -13.27 8.75 29.17
N ALA A 316 -11.98 8.61 28.87
CA ALA A 316 -11.48 7.92 27.67
C ALA A 316 -12.09 6.52 27.49
N LYS A 317 -12.35 5.83 28.60
CA LYS A 317 -12.98 4.50 28.60
C LYS A 317 -14.37 4.49 27.96
N GLU A 318 -15.18 5.54 28.14
CA GLU A 318 -16.51 5.66 27.54
C GLU A 318 -16.42 5.71 26.00
N VAL A 319 -15.43 6.45 25.49
CA VAL A 319 -15.15 6.51 24.05
C VAL A 319 -14.71 5.16 23.52
N TRP A 320 -13.81 4.49 24.26
CA TRP A 320 -13.34 3.16 23.89
C TRP A 320 -14.48 2.14 23.81
N GLU A 321 -15.36 2.10 24.80
CA GLU A 321 -16.54 1.22 24.82
C GLU A 321 -17.49 1.51 23.64
N LEU A 322 -17.61 2.77 23.23
CA LEU A 322 -18.42 3.15 22.06
C LEU A 322 -17.83 2.59 20.75
N ILE A 323 -16.50 2.67 20.56
CA ILE A 323 -15.85 2.29 19.30
C ILE A 323 -15.53 0.80 19.23
N GLU A 324 -15.40 0.10 20.37
CA GLU A 324 -15.05 -1.32 20.44
C GLU A 324 -16.05 -2.20 19.68
N LEU A 325 -17.35 -1.91 19.77
CA LEU A 325 -18.39 -2.63 19.02
C LEU A 325 -18.23 -2.47 17.51
N SER A 326 -17.82 -1.30 17.05
CA SER A 326 -17.58 -1.03 15.62
C SER A 326 -16.30 -1.68 15.11
N LEU A 327 -15.27 -1.79 15.95
CA LEU A 327 -14.05 -2.55 15.61
C LEU A 327 -14.37 -4.03 15.34
N ILE A 328 -15.30 -4.63 16.07
CA ILE A 328 -15.75 -6.00 15.83
C ILE A 328 -16.42 -6.09 14.45
N HIS A 329 -17.25 -5.11 14.07
CA HIS A 329 -17.89 -5.09 12.75
C HIS A 329 -16.92 -4.89 11.59
N ILE A 330 -15.85 -4.10 11.78
CA ILE A 330 -14.78 -3.94 10.79
C ILE A 330 -14.01 -5.26 10.60
N SER A 331 -13.78 -5.99 11.69
CA SER A 331 -13.02 -7.26 11.65
C SER A 331 -13.85 -8.49 11.27
N GLU A 332 -15.20 -8.43 11.33
CA GLU A 332 -16.11 -9.53 10.97
C GLU A 332 -17.15 -9.15 9.90
N PRO A 333 -16.79 -8.60 8.73
CA PRO A 333 -17.73 -8.13 7.72
C PRO A 333 -18.54 -9.26 7.04
N THR A 334 -18.22 -10.52 7.31
CA THR A 334 -18.73 -11.69 6.56
C THR A 334 -19.85 -12.47 7.26
N ARG A 335 -20.41 -11.97 8.36
CA ARG A 335 -21.50 -12.66 9.09
C ARG A 335 -22.91 -12.26 8.68
N HIS A 336 -23.10 -11.76 7.46
CA HIS A 336 -24.47 -11.50 6.93
C HIS A 336 -24.72 -12.26 5.66
#